data_cd08c4a747c3a0f0e8448b4ec446e9ca
#
_entry.id   cd08c4a747c3a0f0e8448b4ec446e9ca
#
_cell.length_a   1.000
_cell.length_b   1.000
_cell.length_c   1.000
_cell.angle_alpha   90.00
_cell.angle_beta   90.00
_cell.angle_gamma   90.00
#
_symmetry.space_group_name_H-M   'P 1'
#
loop_
_entity.id
_entity.type
_entity.pdbx_description
1 polymer ?
#
loop_
_entity_poly.entity_id
_entity_poly.type
_entity_poly.pdbx_seq_one_letter_code
_entity_poly.pdbx_strand_id
1 'polypeptide(L)'
;MSKYDKLVTNAAGRIVPTVINGRTAIPYMGIGKYKPDGRRAAPRLASCADFPPDGNKVTAGLKEALVKAGIRDGMTISTHHHFRNGDLVGTQVFDIAHELGIKGLMWFPSASFPCHEPMTKYLEDGTIDHIEGSMNGALGKFTSEGKMKGLGILRSHGGRYQAVQDGEVHIDIAVIAAPSSDPFGNCNGVNGPAACGPLGFALADAQYADHVIVVTDNLVPFPCIPWQINGNHVDQVVVLDQIGIPEKIVSGTTEVTKSPDRLLLAEWSAQFCDEAGLIYDGFSFQAGAGGTSLSIGIFFADILRERRWKARFARGGSNKYLVKMLEEGLVEYILDGQTFDLDGVRSMRDNPRHTWTSPFTSYNYHGKGNFSSMVDIVILGATEVDVNFNANVVTHSDGYLLHGIGGWQNTLFGKTVILPIPLFRDRIPVIRDEVTTLCGPGELIDVIVTERGIAINPRRTDLIEKMKKSNLPIRTIDELKAEAEKICGVPEKPKFSDEVVAVVKWVDGTVLDSIRRVIV
;
A
#
# COMPACT_ATOMS: atom_id res chain seq x y z
N MET A 1 9.12 -11.82 -26.41
CA MET A 1 9.79 -10.51 -26.23
C MET A 1 10.67 -10.58 -24.98
N SER A 2 11.75 -9.81 -24.92
CA SER A 2 12.55 -9.74 -23.69
C SER A 2 11.71 -9.12 -22.56
N LYS A 3 11.84 -9.61 -21.32
CA LYS A 3 11.18 -9.02 -20.13
C LYS A 3 11.59 -7.57 -19.93
N TYR A 4 12.82 -7.24 -20.27
CA TYR A 4 13.40 -5.91 -20.19
C TYR A 4 14.49 -5.73 -21.25
N ASP A 5 14.86 -4.49 -21.49
CA ASP A 5 15.93 -4.10 -22.39
C ASP A 5 17.03 -3.37 -21.59
N LYS A 6 17.86 -2.63 -22.25
CA LYS A 6 19.01 -1.88 -21.74
C LYS A 6 18.90 -1.46 -20.26
N LEU A 7 19.91 -1.78 -19.47
CA LEU A 7 20.08 -1.34 -18.09
C LEU A 7 20.88 -0.03 -18.04
N VAL A 8 20.48 0.89 -17.16
CA VAL A 8 21.17 2.16 -16.92
C VAL A 8 21.26 2.45 -15.41
N THR A 9 22.24 3.26 -15.00
CA THR A 9 22.31 3.76 -13.63
C THR A 9 21.40 4.97 -13.50
N ASN A 10 20.51 4.98 -12.50
CA ASN A 10 19.62 6.09 -12.22
C ASN A 10 20.20 7.10 -11.21
N ALA A 11 19.46 8.17 -10.87
CA ALA A 11 19.94 9.22 -9.95
C ALA A 11 20.13 8.73 -8.49
N ALA A 12 19.60 7.57 -8.13
CA ALA A 12 19.82 6.92 -6.83
C ALA A 12 21.03 5.96 -6.85
N GLY A 13 21.79 5.90 -7.96
CA GLY A 13 22.91 4.98 -8.13
C GLY A 13 22.50 3.53 -8.41
N ARG A 14 21.22 3.24 -8.65
CA ARG A 14 20.68 1.90 -8.90
C ARG A 14 20.68 1.56 -10.39
N ILE A 15 20.89 0.28 -10.70
CA ILE A 15 20.85 -0.24 -12.07
C ILE A 15 19.43 -0.69 -12.38
N VAL A 16 18.79 -0.03 -13.35
CA VAL A 16 17.37 -0.21 -13.67
C VAL A 16 17.15 -0.34 -15.17
N PRO A 17 16.10 -1.06 -15.63
CA PRO A 17 15.76 -1.15 -17.04
C PRO A 17 15.09 0.12 -17.57
N THR A 18 15.26 0.40 -18.87
CA THR A 18 14.58 1.48 -19.60
C THR A 18 13.39 1.00 -20.44
N VAL A 19 13.21 -0.32 -20.53
CA VAL A 19 12.02 -0.96 -21.12
C VAL A 19 11.60 -2.10 -20.20
N ILE A 20 10.33 -2.19 -19.88
CA ILE A 20 9.76 -3.20 -18.97
C ILE A 20 8.50 -3.75 -19.62
N ASN A 21 8.44 -5.06 -19.84
CA ASN A 21 7.29 -5.72 -20.46
C ASN A 21 6.83 -5.04 -21.77
N GLY A 22 7.80 -4.58 -22.59
CA GLY A 22 7.54 -3.89 -23.87
C GLY A 22 7.13 -2.42 -23.75
N ARG A 23 7.05 -1.85 -22.54
CA ARG A 23 6.74 -0.44 -22.29
C ARG A 23 7.99 0.35 -21.91
N THR A 24 8.10 1.59 -22.41
CA THR A 24 9.17 2.51 -21.99
C THR A 24 9.07 2.80 -20.50
N ALA A 25 10.18 2.68 -19.79
CA ALA A 25 10.31 2.99 -18.38
C ALA A 25 11.32 4.13 -18.18
N ILE A 26 10.98 5.06 -17.32
CA ILE A 26 11.81 6.24 -17.03
C ILE A 26 12.59 5.93 -15.75
N PRO A 27 13.94 5.94 -15.79
CA PRO A 27 14.77 5.81 -14.61
C PRO A 27 14.51 6.96 -13.61
N TYR A 28 14.61 6.68 -12.32
CA TYR A 28 14.47 7.69 -11.26
C TYR A 28 15.45 8.85 -11.47
N MET A 29 14.93 10.08 -11.41
CA MET A 29 15.67 11.31 -11.72
C MET A 29 15.99 12.15 -10.47
N GLY A 30 15.53 11.75 -9.30
CA GLY A 30 15.56 12.51 -8.05
C GLY A 30 14.18 13.00 -7.64
N ILE A 31 14.01 13.33 -6.34
CA ILE A 31 12.74 13.79 -5.79
C ILE A 31 12.25 15.05 -6.49
N GLY A 32 11.01 15.03 -6.98
CA GLY A 32 10.39 16.17 -7.68
C GLY A 32 10.98 16.53 -9.03
N LYS A 33 11.90 15.72 -9.59
CA LYS A 33 12.56 16.00 -10.87
C LYS A 33 11.81 15.49 -12.09
N TYR A 34 10.90 14.54 -11.93
CA TYR A 34 10.05 14.04 -13.00
C TYR A 34 8.59 14.46 -12.79
N LYS A 35 7.94 14.84 -13.86
CA LYS A 35 6.50 15.10 -13.91
C LYS A 35 5.96 14.53 -15.22
N PRO A 36 4.93 13.66 -15.17
CA PRO A 36 4.28 13.16 -16.39
C PRO A 36 3.61 14.29 -17.16
N ASP A 37 3.35 14.06 -18.44
CA ASP A 37 2.74 15.04 -19.35
C ASP A 37 1.24 15.29 -19.07
N GLY A 38 0.64 14.59 -18.10
CA GLY A 38 -0.75 14.76 -17.68
C GLY A 38 -1.76 14.15 -18.62
N ARG A 39 -1.37 13.23 -19.49
CA ARG A 39 -2.31 12.50 -20.33
C ARG A 39 -3.31 11.72 -19.50
N ARG A 40 -4.55 11.70 -19.96
CA ARG A 40 -5.62 10.89 -19.38
C ARG A 40 -5.95 9.75 -20.31
N ALA A 41 -6.17 8.58 -19.73
CA ALA A 41 -6.46 7.33 -20.45
C ALA A 41 -7.90 6.84 -20.19
N ALA A 42 -8.80 7.71 -19.78
CA ALA A 42 -10.20 7.35 -19.58
C ALA A 42 -10.84 6.87 -20.89
N PRO A 43 -11.73 5.87 -20.84
CA PRO A 43 -12.57 5.50 -21.97
C PRO A 43 -13.49 6.67 -22.37
N ARG A 44 -14.19 6.52 -23.51
CA ARG A 44 -15.16 7.53 -23.92
C ARG A 44 -16.25 7.71 -22.85
N LEU A 45 -16.78 8.93 -22.76
CA LEU A 45 -17.92 9.20 -21.89
C LEU A 45 -19.12 8.32 -22.31
N ALA A 46 -19.63 7.55 -21.35
CA ALA A 46 -20.88 6.81 -21.52
C ALA A 46 -22.06 7.80 -21.64
N SER A 47 -23.06 7.41 -22.43
CA SER A 47 -24.32 8.13 -22.58
C SER A 47 -25.49 7.30 -22.06
N CYS A 48 -26.67 7.90 -21.91
CA CYS A 48 -27.84 7.11 -21.48
C CYS A 48 -28.21 5.97 -22.45
N ALA A 49 -27.77 6.02 -23.70
CA ALA A 49 -27.98 4.94 -24.67
C ALA A 49 -27.10 3.70 -24.38
N ASP A 50 -26.05 3.88 -23.60
CA ASP A 50 -25.14 2.77 -23.24
C ASP A 50 -25.63 1.99 -21.99
N PHE A 51 -26.64 2.52 -21.28
CA PHE A 51 -27.22 1.89 -20.11
C PHE A 51 -28.53 1.16 -20.41
N PRO A 52 -28.88 0.09 -19.68
CA PRO A 52 -30.19 -0.53 -19.77
C PRO A 52 -31.32 0.48 -19.49
N PRO A 53 -32.46 0.43 -20.22
CA PRO A 53 -33.55 1.40 -20.06
C PRO A 53 -34.14 1.46 -18.65
N ASP A 54 -34.13 0.33 -17.92
CA ASP A 54 -34.57 0.19 -16.53
C ASP A 54 -33.45 0.44 -15.50
N GLY A 55 -32.24 0.73 -15.97
CA GLY A 55 -31.05 0.92 -15.13
C GLY A 55 -30.52 -0.36 -14.50
N ASN A 56 -31.05 -1.54 -14.86
CA ASN A 56 -30.65 -2.81 -14.27
C ASN A 56 -29.45 -3.43 -15.02
N LYS A 57 -28.29 -3.48 -14.38
CA LYS A 57 -27.03 -4.02 -14.90
C LYS A 57 -26.70 -5.41 -14.35
N VAL A 58 -27.62 -6.06 -13.65
CA VAL A 58 -27.39 -7.37 -13.07
C VAL A 58 -27.18 -8.43 -14.16
N THR A 59 -26.09 -9.18 -14.03
CA THR A 59 -25.68 -10.28 -14.91
C THR A 59 -25.73 -11.59 -14.12
N ALA A 60 -26.07 -12.70 -14.77
CA ALA A 60 -26.39 -13.96 -14.11
C ALA A 60 -25.23 -14.59 -13.33
N GLY A 61 -23.97 -14.26 -13.65
CA GLY A 61 -22.81 -14.76 -12.93
C GLY A 61 -21.48 -14.15 -13.40
N LEU A 62 -20.41 -14.39 -12.64
CA LEU A 62 -19.09 -13.80 -12.89
C LEU A 62 -18.51 -14.26 -14.24
N LYS A 63 -18.68 -15.53 -14.61
CA LYS A 63 -18.24 -16.06 -15.91
C LYS A 63 -18.94 -15.37 -17.08
N GLU A 64 -20.24 -15.20 -16.99
CA GLU A 64 -21.02 -14.51 -18.01
C GLU A 64 -20.59 -13.03 -18.10
N ALA A 65 -20.37 -12.38 -16.97
CA ALA A 65 -19.93 -10.99 -16.92
C ALA A 65 -18.55 -10.81 -17.58
N LEU A 66 -17.59 -11.69 -17.33
CA LEU A 66 -16.26 -11.67 -17.95
C LEU A 66 -16.34 -11.91 -19.46
N VAL A 67 -17.15 -12.86 -19.89
CA VAL A 67 -17.37 -13.14 -21.35
C VAL A 67 -18.02 -11.93 -22.03
N LYS A 68 -19.03 -11.32 -21.40
CA LYS A 68 -19.71 -10.12 -21.92
C LYS A 68 -18.77 -8.89 -21.94
N ALA A 69 -17.84 -8.78 -21.00
CA ALA A 69 -16.78 -7.79 -21.03
C ALA A 69 -15.69 -8.08 -22.08
N GLY A 70 -15.79 -9.22 -22.78
CA GLY A 70 -14.89 -9.57 -23.89
C GLY A 70 -13.50 -10.01 -23.45
N ILE A 71 -13.40 -10.70 -22.29
CA ILE A 71 -12.10 -11.19 -21.79
C ILE A 71 -11.35 -11.98 -22.87
N ARG A 72 -10.08 -11.67 -23.09
CA ARG A 72 -9.20 -12.30 -24.08
C ARG A 72 -7.74 -12.25 -23.65
N ASP A 73 -6.90 -12.96 -24.40
CA ASP A 73 -5.46 -13.01 -24.18
C ASP A 73 -4.82 -11.61 -24.08
N GLY A 74 -3.88 -11.47 -23.16
CA GLY A 74 -3.06 -10.27 -23.00
C GLY A 74 -3.75 -9.09 -22.29
N MET A 75 -5.00 -9.22 -21.88
CA MET A 75 -5.71 -8.16 -21.15
C MET A 75 -5.14 -7.91 -19.76
N THR A 76 -5.35 -6.70 -19.29
CA THR A 76 -5.10 -6.29 -17.90
C THR A 76 -6.36 -6.46 -17.08
N ILE A 77 -6.28 -7.30 -16.05
CA ILE A 77 -7.36 -7.53 -15.09
C ILE A 77 -6.97 -6.92 -13.74
N SER A 78 -7.79 -6.02 -13.22
CA SER A 78 -7.57 -5.44 -11.90
C SER A 78 -8.48 -6.05 -10.84
N THR A 79 -7.92 -6.21 -9.63
CA THR A 79 -8.64 -6.60 -8.42
C THR A 79 -8.18 -5.76 -7.23
N HIS A 80 -8.88 -5.82 -6.09
CA HIS A 80 -8.67 -4.92 -4.97
C HIS A 80 -8.56 -5.68 -3.64
N HIS A 81 -7.84 -5.11 -2.68
CA HIS A 81 -7.44 -5.79 -1.45
C HIS A 81 -8.21 -5.34 -0.19
N HIS A 82 -9.34 -4.69 -0.32
CA HIS A 82 -10.09 -4.22 0.85
C HIS A 82 -10.56 -5.35 1.78
N PHE A 83 -10.76 -6.56 1.27
CA PHE A 83 -10.99 -7.76 2.09
C PHE A 83 -9.71 -8.37 2.68
N ARG A 84 -8.53 -7.92 2.27
CA ARG A 84 -7.24 -8.44 2.73
C ARG A 84 -7.15 -9.97 2.53
N ASN A 85 -6.92 -10.73 3.62
CA ASN A 85 -6.84 -12.20 3.55
C ASN A 85 -8.23 -12.88 3.47
N GLY A 86 -9.29 -12.10 3.44
CA GLY A 86 -10.68 -12.57 3.31
C GLY A 86 -11.27 -12.48 1.90
N ASP A 87 -10.48 -12.11 0.89
CA ASP A 87 -10.97 -12.03 -0.49
C ASP A 87 -11.34 -13.42 -1.04
N LEU A 88 -12.54 -13.52 -1.61
CA LEU A 88 -13.05 -14.72 -2.27
C LEU A 88 -13.31 -14.52 -3.77
N VAL A 89 -13.11 -13.31 -4.30
CA VAL A 89 -13.45 -12.97 -5.69
C VAL A 89 -12.21 -13.01 -6.60
N GLY A 90 -11.07 -12.48 -6.14
CA GLY A 90 -9.88 -12.35 -6.97
C GLY A 90 -9.44 -13.67 -7.62
N THR A 91 -9.41 -14.77 -6.85
CA THR A 91 -9.02 -16.09 -7.39
C THR A 91 -10.04 -16.63 -8.39
N GLN A 92 -11.35 -16.44 -8.15
CA GLN A 92 -12.41 -16.91 -9.06
C GLN A 92 -12.31 -16.28 -10.45
N VAL A 93 -11.86 -15.03 -10.55
CA VAL A 93 -11.65 -14.36 -11.86
C VAL A 93 -10.65 -15.14 -12.69
N PHE A 94 -9.54 -15.57 -12.10
CA PHE A 94 -8.49 -16.29 -12.83
C PHE A 94 -8.78 -17.79 -12.97
N ASP A 95 -9.59 -18.39 -12.09
CA ASP A 95 -10.16 -19.72 -12.30
C ASP A 95 -11.00 -19.75 -13.58
N ILE A 96 -11.87 -18.75 -13.76
CA ILE A 96 -12.71 -18.61 -14.97
C ILE A 96 -11.86 -18.31 -16.21
N ALA A 97 -10.87 -17.41 -16.10
CA ALA A 97 -9.97 -17.12 -17.22
C ALA A 97 -9.22 -18.38 -17.70
N HIS A 98 -8.74 -19.19 -16.75
CA HIS A 98 -8.09 -20.47 -17.05
C HIS A 98 -9.05 -21.46 -17.70
N GLU A 99 -10.29 -21.63 -17.20
CA GLU A 99 -11.33 -22.47 -17.80
C GLU A 99 -11.66 -22.05 -19.24
N LEU A 100 -11.63 -20.75 -19.53
CA LEU A 100 -11.86 -20.20 -20.86
C LEU A 100 -10.64 -20.34 -21.79
N GLY A 101 -9.51 -20.85 -21.29
CA GLY A 101 -8.27 -21.03 -22.04
C GLY A 101 -7.51 -19.72 -22.28
N ILE A 102 -7.83 -18.64 -21.57
CA ILE A 102 -7.21 -17.32 -21.71
C ILE A 102 -5.77 -17.36 -21.21
N LYS A 103 -4.86 -16.68 -21.91
CA LYS A 103 -3.42 -16.65 -21.61
C LYS A 103 -2.84 -15.23 -21.62
N GLY A 104 -1.73 -15.07 -20.90
CA GLY A 104 -0.94 -13.86 -20.96
C GLY A 104 -1.55 -12.64 -20.28
N LEU A 105 -2.50 -12.83 -19.35
CA LEU A 105 -3.11 -11.74 -18.62
C LEU A 105 -2.09 -11.02 -17.74
N MET A 106 -2.18 -9.69 -17.64
CA MET A 106 -1.54 -8.92 -16.60
C MET A 106 -2.48 -8.85 -15.40
N TRP A 107 -2.04 -9.36 -14.25
CA TRP A 107 -2.77 -9.14 -13.01
C TRP A 107 -2.33 -7.84 -12.34
N PHE A 108 -3.28 -6.93 -12.14
CA PHE A 108 -3.07 -5.61 -11.57
C PHE A 108 -3.80 -5.44 -10.23
N PRO A 109 -3.38 -6.15 -9.17
CA PRO A 109 -4.00 -6.02 -7.86
C PRO A 109 -3.57 -4.73 -7.16
N SER A 110 -4.43 -4.15 -6.33
CA SER A 110 -4.01 -3.08 -5.41
C SER A 110 -3.09 -3.60 -4.29
N ALA A 111 -3.27 -4.85 -3.87
CA ALA A 111 -2.33 -5.67 -3.10
C ALA A 111 -2.71 -7.15 -3.19
N SER A 112 -1.78 -8.06 -2.84
CA SER A 112 -2.03 -9.50 -2.68
C SER A 112 -1.87 -9.91 -1.21
N PHE A 113 -2.48 -11.04 -0.85
CA PHE A 113 -2.46 -11.63 0.49
C PHE A 113 -2.31 -13.15 0.38
N PRO A 114 -2.09 -13.88 1.50
CA PRO A 114 -1.97 -15.34 1.46
C PRO A 114 -3.15 -16.06 0.78
N CYS A 115 -4.37 -15.52 0.86
CA CYS A 115 -5.52 -16.09 0.14
C CYS A 115 -5.33 -16.13 -1.40
N HIS A 116 -4.38 -15.36 -1.93
CA HIS A 116 -4.05 -15.32 -3.36
C HIS A 116 -2.89 -16.27 -3.73
N GLU A 117 -2.37 -17.07 -2.80
CA GLU A 117 -1.34 -18.08 -3.10
C GLU A 117 -1.70 -19.00 -4.28
N PRO A 118 -2.98 -19.41 -4.46
CA PRO A 118 -3.40 -20.21 -5.63
C PRO A 118 -3.11 -19.56 -6.99
N MET A 119 -2.84 -18.24 -7.05
CA MET A 119 -2.48 -17.54 -8.29
C MET A 119 -1.14 -18.02 -8.87
N THR A 120 -0.27 -18.66 -8.07
CA THR A 120 1.00 -19.22 -8.55
C THR A 120 0.79 -20.24 -9.68
N LYS A 121 -0.27 -21.06 -9.63
CA LYS A 121 -0.60 -22.01 -10.70
C LYS A 121 -0.89 -21.31 -12.04
N TYR A 122 -1.48 -20.11 -11.99
CA TYR A 122 -1.81 -19.34 -13.19
C TYR A 122 -0.60 -18.57 -13.76
N LEU A 123 0.38 -18.28 -12.92
CA LEU A 123 1.70 -17.82 -13.37
C LEU A 123 2.49 -18.95 -14.02
N GLU A 124 2.43 -20.17 -13.48
CA GLU A 124 3.11 -21.35 -14.01
C GLU A 124 2.57 -21.78 -15.38
N ASP A 125 1.24 -21.80 -15.53
CA ASP A 125 0.60 -22.25 -16.78
C ASP A 125 0.46 -21.14 -17.84
N GLY A 126 0.84 -19.90 -17.50
CA GLY A 126 0.84 -18.74 -18.38
C GLY A 126 -0.55 -18.11 -18.58
N THR A 127 -1.54 -18.43 -17.77
CA THR A 127 -2.81 -17.68 -17.70
C THR A 127 -2.52 -16.25 -17.25
N ILE A 128 -1.63 -16.07 -16.26
CA ILE A 128 -1.06 -14.77 -15.87
C ILE A 128 0.38 -14.69 -16.38
N ASP A 129 0.71 -13.63 -17.12
CA ASP A 129 2.07 -13.33 -17.58
C ASP A 129 2.92 -12.71 -16.48
N HIS A 130 2.39 -11.69 -15.80
CA HIS A 130 3.07 -10.99 -14.71
C HIS A 130 2.10 -10.25 -13.80
N ILE A 131 2.66 -9.75 -12.68
CA ILE A 131 1.93 -9.00 -11.66
C ILE A 131 2.50 -7.58 -11.57
N GLU A 132 1.62 -6.58 -11.63
CA GLU A 132 1.94 -5.20 -11.26
C GLU A 132 1.19 -4.85 -9.97
N GLY A 133 1.84 -5.05 -8.83
CA GLY A 133 1.24 -4.86 -7.51
C GLY A 133 2.10 -5.51 -6.43
N SER A 134 1.53 -5.75 -5.25
CA SER A 134 2.26 -6.49 -4.22
C SER A 134 2.31 -7.99 -4.53
N MET A 135 3.43 -8.60 -4.16
CA MET A 135 3.69 -10.03 -4.33
C MET A 135 4.11 -10.61 -3.00
N ASN A 136 3.15 -11.09 -2.22
CA ASN A 136 3.38 -11.62 -0.88
C ASN A 136 3.58 -13.14 -0.88
N GLY A 137 4.33 -13.65 0.09
CA GLY A 137 4.47 -15.09 0.35
C GLY A 137 4.90 -15.88 -0.88
N ALA A 138 4.10 -16.86 -1.32
CA ALA A 138 4.40 -17.73 -2.46
C ALA A 138 4.59 -16.96 -3.77
N LEU A 139 3.81 -15.89 -4.01
CA LEU A 139 3.95 -15.02 -5.19
C LEU A 139 5.30 -14.29 -5.18
N GLY A 140 5.71 -13.76 -4.02
CA GLY A 140 7.00 -13.11 -3.86
C GLY A 140 8.17 -14.07 -4.08
N LYS A 141 8.08 -15.29 -3.52
CA LYS A 141 9.06 -16.35 -3.73
C LYS A 141 9.16 -16.73 -5.21
N PHE A 142 8.02 -17.00 -5.86
CA PHE A 142 7.94 -17.34 -7.28
C PHE A 142 8.63 -16.29 -8.16
N THR A 143 8.37 -15.02 -7.89
CA THR A 143 8.98 -13.89 -8.60
C THR A 143 10.48 -13.80 -8.33
N SER A 144 10.92 -13.92 -7.06
CA SER A 144 12.34 -13.82 -6.65
C SER A 144 13.20 -14.94 -7.22
N GLU A 145 12.60 -16.09 -7.51
CA GLU A 145 13.26 -17.24 -8.17
C GLU A 145 13.33 -17.08 -9.70
N GLY A 146 12.80 -15.99 -10.27
CA GLY A 146 12.82 -15.73 -11.71
C GLY A 146 11.84 -16.57 -12.53
N LYS A 147 10.83 -17.18 -11.89
CA LYS A 147 9.88 -18.09 -12.54
C LYS A 147 8.76 -17.35 -13.27
N MET A 148 8.51 -16.08 -12.95
CA MET A 148 7.49 -15.28 -13.62
C MET A 148 7.94 -14.93 -15.05
N LYS A 149 7.03 -15.00 -16.00
CA LYS A 149 7.32 -14.79 -17.42
C LYS A 149 7.69 -13.33 -17.72
N GLY A 150 6.87 -12.37 -17.25
CA GLY A 150 7.19 -10.95 -17.29
C GLY A 150 7.91 -10.48 -16.04
N LEU A 151 8.25 -9.18 -15.95
CA LEU A 151 8.79 -8.56 -14.74
C LEU A 151 7.68 -8.19 -13.77
N GLY A 152 7.92 -8.43 -12.48
CA GLY A 152 7.11 -7.86 -11.42
C GLY A 152 7.30 -6.35 -11.32
N ILE A 153 6.22 -5.60 -11.11
CA ILE A 153 6.31 -4.15 -10.88
C ILE A 153 5.67 -3.81 -9.54
N LEU A 154 6.49 -3.34 -8.61
CA LEU A 154 6.03 -2.84 -7.33
C LEU A 154 5.72 -1.35 -7.42
N ARG A 155 4.49 -0.97 -7.05
CA ARG A 155 4.02 0.41 -6.99
C ARG A 155 3.46 0.71 -5.61
N SER A 156 3.63 1.94 -5.15
CA SER A 156 2.86 2.41 -3.99
C SER A 156 1.37 2.54 -4.33
N HIS A 157 0.51 2.61 -3.33
CA HIS A 157 -0.93 2.79 -3.57
C HIS A 157 -1.24 4.03 -4.40
N GLY A 158 -0.56 5.16 -4.12
CA GLY A 158 -0.69 6.36 -4.92
C GLY A 158 -0.07 6.23 -6.30
N GLY A 159 1.09 5.57 -6.42
CA GLY A 159 1.75 5.31 -7.70
C GLY A 159 0.95 4.38 -8.60
N ARG A 160 0.19 3.42 -8.01
CA ARG A 160 -0.75 2.58 -8.77
C ARG A 160 -1.92 3.40 -9.33
N TYR A 161 -2.52 4.23 -8.49
CA TYR A 161 -3.58 5.16 -8.93
C TYR A 161 -3.07 6.08 -10.04
N GLN A 162 -1.89 6.65 -9.84
CA GLN A 162 -1.25 7.57 -10.78
C GLN A 162 -0.98 6.90 -12.14
N ALA A 163 -0.50 5.65 -12.14
CA ALA A 163 -0.22 4.91 -13.36
C ALA A 163 -1.46 4.70 -14.23
N VAL A 164 -2.62 4.47 -13.60
CA VAL A 164 -3.92 4.37 -14.28
C VAL A 164 -4.36 5.73 -14.80
N GLN A 165 -4.30 6.77 -13.97
CA GLN A 165 -4.73 8.13 -14.33
C GLN A 165 -3.90 8.72 -15.48
N ASP A 166 -2.57 8.47 -15.49
CA ASP A 166 -1.65 9.00 -16.50
C ASP A 166 -1.57 8.12 -17.76
N GLY A 167 -2.24 6.96 -17.75
CA GLY A 167 -2.27 6.05 -18.88
C GLY A 167 -0.99 5.21 -19.05
N GLU A 168 -0.14 5.13 -18.02
CA GLU A 168 1.00 4.19 -18.02
C GLU A 168 0.49 2.73 -17.98
N VAL A 169 -0.60 2.51 -17.25
CA VAL A 169 -1.32 1.23 -17.17
C VAL A 169 -2.74 1.43 -17.68
N HIS A 170 -3.11 0.68 -18.70
CA HIS A 170 -4.50 0.56 -19.16
C HIS A 170 -5.14 -0.67 -18.52
N ILE A 171 -6.35 -0.52 -17.98
CA ILE A 171 -7.13 -1.62 -17.40
C ILE A 171 -8.25 -1.99 -18.38
N ASP A 172 -8.24 -3.22 -18.88
CA ASP A 172 -9.31 -3.72 -19.75
C ASP A 172 -10.55 -4.08 -18.91
N ILE A 173 -10.37 -4.82 -17.82
CA ILE A 173 -11.48 -5.22 -16.94
C ILE A 173 -11.11 -4.97 -15.47
N ALA A 174 -11.92 -4.19 -14.78
CA ALA A 174 -11.84 -4.01 -13.33
C ALA A 174 -12.93 -4.85 -12.65
N VAL A 175 -12.53 -5.75 -11.75
CA VAL A 175 -13.46 -6.52 -10.92
C VAL A 175 -13.41 -5.98 -9.50
N ILE A 176 -14.54 -5.48 -9.02
CA ILE A 176 -14.67 -4.78 -7.74
C ILE A 176 -15.66 -5.55 -6.87
N ALA A 177 -15.14 -6.25 -5.86
CA ALA A 177 -15.96 -6.87 -4.85
C ALA A 177 -16.49 -5.80 -3.89
N ALA A 178 -17.80 -5.59 -3.84
CA ALA A 178 -18.44 -4.55 -3.04
C ALA A 178 -19.48 -5.15 -2.08
N PRO A 179 -19.30 -5.02 -0.76
CA PRO A 179 -20.21 -5.56 0.26
C PRO A 179 -21.68 -5.17 0.12
N SER A 180 -21.98 -4.09 -0.58
CA SER A 180 -23.34 -3.67 -0.88
C SER A 180 -23.39 -2.96 -2.22
N SER A 181 -24.32 -3.32 -3.08
CA SER A 181 -24.57 -2.69 -4.38
C SER A 181 -26.06 -2.65 -4.71
N ASP A 182 -26.48 -1.66 -5.52
CA ASP A 182 -27.79 -1.70 -6.17
C ASP A 182 -27.70 -2.22 -7.61
N PRO A 183 -28.84 -2.46 -8.29
CA PRO A 183 -28.83 -2.98 -9.68
C PRO A 183 -28.19 -2.03 -10.70
N PHE A 184 -28.08 -0.73 -10.41
CA PHE A 184 -27.40 0.25 -11.25
C PHE A 184 -25.89 0.23 -11.07
N GLY A 185 -25.39 -0.32 -9.93
CA GLY A 185 -23.97 -0.43 -9.60
C GLY A 185 -23.43 0.61 -8.64
N ASN A 186 -24.29 1.48 -8.02
CA ASN A 186 -23.82 2.26 -6.88
C ASN A 186 -23.45 1.30 -5.75
N CYS A 187 -22.28 1.46 -5.16
CA CYS A 187 -21.82 0.49 -4.17
C CYS A 187 -20.96 1.10 -3.07
N ASN A 188 -20.90 0.40 -1.94
CA ASN A 188 -20.06 0.75 -0.79
C ASN A 188 -19.52 -0.48 -0.06
N GLY A 189 -18.51 -0.25 0.78
CA GLY A 189 -17.87 -1.28 1.59
C GLY A 189 -18.29 -1.30 3.05
N VAL A 190 -19.21 -0.42 3.49
CA VAL A 190 -19.55 -0.26 4.92
C VAL A 190 -20.82 -0.98 5.34
N ASN A 191 -21.65 -1.38 4.38
CA ASN A 191 -22.91 -2.11 4.60
C ASN A 191 -22.81 -3.53 4.06
N GLY A 192 -23.75 -4.39 4.49
CA GLY A 192 -23.83 -5.78 4.04
C GLY A 192 -23.01 -6.76 4.88
N PRO A 193 -23.19 -8.08 4.64
CA PRO A 193 -22.56 -9.13 5.44
C PRO A 193 -21.03 -9.16 5.30
N ALA A 194 -20.51 -8.80 4.14
CA ALA A 194 -19.07 -8.72 3.87
C ALA A 194 -18.48 -7.34 4.12
N ALA A 195 -19.08 -6.46 4.93
CA ALA A 195 -18.60 -5.11 5.17
C ALA A 195 -17.12 -5.08 5.57
N CYS A 196 -16.32 -4.26 4.86
CA CYS A 196 -14.85 -4.25 4.95
C CYS A 196 -14.26 -2.85 5.08
N GLY A 197 -15.07 -1.79 5.01
CA GLY A 197 -14.63 -0.38 5.08
C GLY A 197 -14.59 0.30 3.72
N PRO A 198 -13.53 1.08 3.41
CA PRO A 198 -13.49 1.89 2.20
C PRO A 198 -13.20 1.08 0.93
N LEU A 199 -13.87 1.41 -0.16
CA LEU A 199 -13.57 0.93 -1.53
C LEU A 199 -12.64 1.89 -2.29
N GLY A 200 -11.97 2.80 -1.59
CA GLY A 200 -11.19 3.88 -2.19
C GLY A 200 -10.11 3.45 -3.17
N PHE A 201 -9.52 2.26 -2.98
CA PHE A 201 -8.50 1.71 -3.90
C PHE A 201 -9.06 1.33 -5.27
N ALA A 202 -10.35 1.03 -5.35
CA ALA A 202 -11.02 0.67 -6.60
C ALA A 202 -11.49 1.89 -7.41
N LEU A 203 -11.42 3.10 -6.85
CA LEU A 203 -11.99 4.30 -7.47
C LEU A 203 -11.35 4.64 -8.81
N ALA A 204 -10.01 4.56 -8.92
CA ALA A 204 -9.32 4.83 -10.18
C ALA A 204 -9.72 3.81 -11.25
N ASP A 205 -9.76 2.56 -10.86
CA ASP A 205 -10.09 1.45 -11.76
C ASP A 205 -11.51 1.60 -12.29
N ALA A 206 -12.47 1.94 -11.40
CA ALA A 206 -13.84 2.24 -11.81
C ALA A 206 -13.94 3.43 -12.80
N GLN A 207 -13.07 4.43 -12.68
CA GLN A 207 -13.11 5.63 -13.53
C GLN A 207 -12.40 5.47 -14.88
N TYR A 208 -11.44 4.54 -14.98
CA TYR A 208 -10.52 4.47 -16.14
C TYR A 208 -10.49 3.11 -16.84
N ALA A 209 -11.04 2.03 -16.25
CA ALA A 209 -11.13 0.75 -16.92
C ALA A 209 -12.16 0.77 -18.06
N ASP A 210 -11.91 -0.02 -19.13
CA ASP A 210 -12.85 -0.15 -20.24
C ASP A 210 -14.15 -0.83 -19.80
N HIS A 211 -14.05 -1.85 -18.91
CA HIS A 211 -15.19 -2.55 -18.33
C HIS A 211 -15.06 -2.68 -16.82
N VAL A 212 -16.13 -2.37 -16.10
CA VAL A 212 -16.21 -2.43 -14.64
C VAL A 212 -17.30 -3.40 -14.20
N ILE A 213 -16.90 -4.46 -13.51
CA ILE A 213 -17.79 -5.48 -12.96
C ILE A 213 -17.80 -5.32 -11.44
N VAL A 214 -18.93 -4.95 -10.88
CA VAL A 214 -19.15 -4.99 -9.42
C VAL A 214 -19.66 -6.37 -9.04
N VAL A 215 -19.06 -6.99 -8.03
CA VAL A 215 -19.47 -8.29 -7.48
C VAL A 215 -19.91 -8.06 -6.04
N THR A 216 -21.14 -8.46 -5.71
CA THR A 216 -21.74 -8.21 -4.39
C THR A 216 -22.41 -9.47 -3.83
N ASP A 217 -22.49 -9.60 -2.50
CA ASP A 217 -23.33 -10.57 -1.78
C ASP A 217 -24.53 -9.91 -1.10
N ASN A 218 -24.77 -8.62 -1.37
CA ASN A 218 -25.88 -7.86 -0.80
C ASN A 218 -26.42 -6.85 -1.83
N LEU A 219 -27.32 -7.35 -2.68
CA LEU A 219 -28.03 -6.49 -3.64
C LEU A 219 -29.17 -5.77 -2.92
N VAL A 220 -29.12 -4.44 -2.90
CA VAL A 220 -30.11 -3.58 -2.26
C VAL A 220 -30.93 -2.79 -3.28
N PRO A 221 -32.12 -2.26 -2.93
CA PRO A 221 -32.85 -1.36 -3.81
C PRO A 221 -32.07 -0.11 -4.19
N PHE A 222 -32.29 0.40 -5.40
CA PHE A 222 -31.74 1.69 -5.84
C PHE A 222 -32.35 2.85 -5.03
N PRO A 223 -31.54 3.84 -4.59
CA PRO A 223 -30.08 3.94 -4.68
C PRO A 223 -29.38 3.32 -3.45
N CYS A 224 -28.25 2.64 -3.66
CA CYS A 224 -27.37 2.20 -2.59
C CYS A 224 -26.63 3.40 -1.98
N ILE A 225 -27.04 3.85 -0.80
CA ILE A 225 -26.46 5.02 -0.13
C ILE A 225 -25.86 4.62 1.24
N PRO A 226 -24.71 5.19 1.62
CA PRO A 226 -23.83 6.06 0.82
C PRO A 226 -23.11 5.25 -0.27
N TRP A 227 -22.89 5.82 -1.44
CA TRP A 227 -22.02 5.19 -2.42
C TRP A 227 -20.58 5.70 -2.30
N GLN A 228 -19.63 4.80 -2.42
CA GLN A 228 -18.21 5.09 -2.54
C GLN A 228 -17.75 5.00 -4.00
N ILE A 229 -18.41 4.17 -4.80
CA ILE A 229 -18.31 4.12 -6.25
C ILE A 229 -19.70 4.34 -6.81
N ASN A 230 -19.81 5.26 -7.77
CA ASN A 230 -21.06 5.61 -8.42
C ASN A 230 -21.34 4.64 -9.57
N GLY A 231 -22.58 4.22 -9.72
CA GLY A 231 -23.01 3.30 -10.77
C GLY A 231 -22.74 3.78 -12.20
N ASN A 232 -22.54 5.07 -12.43
CA ASN A 232 -22.15 5.59 -13.74
C ASN A 232 -20.82 5.02 -14.26
N HIS A 233 -19.98 4.51 -13.36
CA HIS A 233 -18.70 3.89 -13.70
C HIS A 233 -18.80 2.37 -13.81
N VAL A 234 -19.97 1.79 -13.60
CA VAL A 234 -20.17 0.34 -13.53
C VAL A 234 -20.91 -0.15 -14.75
N ASP A 235 -20.41 -1.18 -15.40
CA ASP A 235 -21.02 -1.79 -16.59
C ASP A 235 -21.91 -2.97 -16.23
N GLN A 236 -21.51 -3.75 -15.23
CA GLN A 236 -22.23 -4.97 -14.83
C GLN A 236 -22.20 -5.14 -13.29
N VAL A 237 -23.26 -5.74 -12.77
CA VAL A 237 -23.38 -6.15 -11.38
C VAL A 237 -23.59 -7.65 -11.33
N VAL A 238 -22.80 -8.35 -10.53
CA VAL A 238 -22.90 -9.80 -10.29
C VAL A 238 -23.22 -10.04 -8.84
N VAL A 239 -24.20 -10.91 -8.59
CA VAL A 239 -24.56 -11.32 -7.23
C VAL A 239 -24.01 -12.72 -6.96
N LEU A 240 -23.22 -12.86 -5.91
CA LEU A 240 -22.70 -14.14 -5.42
C LEU A 240 -23.20 -14.39 -3.98
N ASP A 241 -23.18 -15.64 -3.54
CA ASP A 241 -23.57 -16.00 -2.17
C ASP A 241 -22.64 -15.40 -1.12
N GLN A 242 -21.35 -15.27 -1.44
CA GLN A 242 -20.35 -14.70 -0.57
C GLN A 242 -19.18 -14.13 -1.39
N ILE A 243 -18.75 -12.91 -1.07
CA ILE A 243 -17.64 -12.23 -1.75
C ILE A 243 -16.40 -12.04 -0.87
N GLY A 244 -16.57 -12.15 0.44
CA GLY A 244 -15.49 -11.95 1.39
C GLY A 244 -15.78 -12.50 2.77
N ILE A 245 -14.74 -12.59 3.59
CA ILE A 245 -14.80 -13.03 5.00
C ILE A 245 -14.37 -11.85 5.86
N PRO A 246 -15.32 -11.08 6.47
CA PRO A 246 -15.01 -9.84 7.18
C PRO A 246 -14.00 -10.03 8.32
N GLU A 247 -14.05 -11.13 9.04
CA GLU A 247 -13.13 -11.41 10.15
C GLU A 247 -11.68 -11.54 9.70
N LYS A 248 -11.44 -11.88 8.42
CA LYS A 248 -10.10 -12.03 7.83
C LYS A 248 -9.51 -10.71 7.30
N ILE A 249 -10.23 -9.58 7.39
CA ILE A 249 -9.62 -8.27 7.22
C ILE A 249 -8.68 -7.96 8.39
N VAL A 250 -8.97 -8.52 9.56
CA VAL A 250 -8.10 -8.45 10.73
C VAL A 250 -6.82 -9.26 10.46
N SER A 251 -5.67 -8.65 10.65
CA SER A 251 -4.40 -9.36 10.61
C SER A 251 -3.80 -9.45 12.01
N GLY A 252 -2.97 -10.46 12.26
CA GLY A 252 -2.25 -10.60 13.52
C GLY A 252 -1.33 -9.41 13.85
N THR A 253 -1.12 -8.50 12.90
CA THR A 253 -0.37 -7.25 13.10
C THR A 253 -1.20 -6.12 13.68
N THR A 254 -2.52 -6.26 13.83
CA THR A 254 -3.43 -5.21 14.34
C THR A 254 -3.62 -5.25 15.86
N GLU A 255 -2.80 -5.98 16.56
CA GLU A 255 -2.74 -6.00 18.03
C GLU A 255 -1.51 -5.25 18.54
N VAL A 256 -1.68 -4.59 19.70
CA VAL A 256 -0.59 -3.92 20.42
C VAL A 256 0.50 -4.92 20.74
N THR A 257 1.75 -4.52 20.54
CA THR A 257 2.89 -5.40 20.88
C THR A 257 2.96 -5.66 22.37
N LYS A 258 3.35 -6.89 22.74
CA LYS A 258 3.66 -7.29 24.12
C LYS A 258 5.17 -7.43 24.36
N SER A 259 5.97 -7.26 23.32
CA SER A 259 7.44 -7.32 23.43
C SER A 259 7.96 -6.08 24.19
N PRO A 260 8.72 -6.23 25.28
CA PRO A 260 9.28 -5.09 26.02
C PRO A 260 10.13 -4.18 25.13
N ASP A 261 10.97 -4.74 24.26
CA ASP A 261 11.83 -3.97 23.36
C ASP A 261 10.99 -3.12 22.39
N ARG A 262 9.91 -3.67 21.85
CA ARG A 262 9.02 -2.96 20.93
C ARG A 262 8.14 -1.93 21.65
N LEU A 263 7.81 -2.15 22.92
CA LEU A 263 7.13 -1.15 23.76
C LEU A 263 8.07 0.01 24.04
N LEU A 264 9.36 -0.26 24.31
CA LEU A 264 10.39 0.77 24.50
C LEU A 264 10.56 1.62 23.23
N LEU A 265 10.58 0.98 22.05
CA LEU A 265 10.57 1.71 20.76
C LEU A 265 9.38 2.65 20.64
N ALA A 266 8.20 2.18 21.03
CA ALA A 266 6.98 2.97 20.96
C ALA A 266 7.00 4.14 21.95
N GLU A 267 7.43 3.91 23.17
CA GLU A 267 7.58 4.93 24.21
C GLU A 267 8.57 6.00 23.78
N TRP A 268 9.79 5.61 23.38
CA TRP A 268 10.81 6.58 22.93
C TRP A 268 10.39 7.35 21.69
N SER A 269 9.66 6.73 20.78
CA SER A 269 9.11 7.44 19.62
C SER A 269 8.11 8.52 20.04
N ALA A 270 7.23 8.22 20.99
CA ALA A 270 6.25 9.17 21.50
C ALA A 270 6.92 10.29 22.31
N GLN A 271 7.87 9.95 23.20
CA GLN A 271 8.66 10.93 23.96
C GLN A 271 9.46 11.85 23.03
N PHE A 272 10.11 11.28 22.00
CA PHE A 272 10.81 12.08 21.00
C PHE A 272 9.87 13.09 20.33
N CYS A 273 8.69 12.65 19.89
CA CYS A 273 7.70 13.53 19.27
C CYS A 273 7.26 14.65 20.21
N ASP A 274 7.09 14.34 21.48
CA ASP A 274 6.69 15.32 22.50
C ASP A 274 7.80 16.33 22.80
N GLU A 275 9.01 15.86 23.14
CA GLU A 275 10.15 16.72 23.45
C GLU A 275 10.61 17.57 22.26
N ALA A 276 10.51 17.04 21.03
CA ALA A 276 10.78 17.79 19.81
C ALA A 276 9.66 18.80 19.46
N GLY A 277 8.57 18.86 20.24
CA GLY A 277 7.44 19.76 20.01
C GLY A 277 6.67 19.44 18.72
N LEU A 278 6.62 18.17 18.35
CA LEU A 278 5.85 17.70 17.20
C LEU A 278 4.40 17.39 17.58
N ILE A 279 4.14 17.07 18.86
CA ILE A 279 2.81 16.93 19.43
C ILE A 279 2.39 18.28 20.00
N TYR A 280 1.29 18.82 19.49
CA TYR A 280 0.67 20.08 19.92
C TYR A 280 -0.83 20.01 19.69
N ASP A 281 -1.60 20.94 20.26
CA ASP A 281 -3.05 20.96 20.05
C ASP A 281 -3.38 21.22 18.58
N GLY A 282 -4.05 20.27 17.93
CA GLY A 282 -4.39 20.31 16.51
C GLY A 282 -3.35 19.69 15.56
N PHE A 283 -2.31 18.98 16.06
CA PHE A 283 -1.41 18.21 15.18
C PHE A 283 -2.15 17.09 14.45
N SER A 284 -1.50 16.51 13.47
CA SER A 284 -2.03 15.37 12.72
C SER A 284 -0.99 14.24 12.64
N PHE A 285 -1.45 13.00 12.58
CA PHE A 285 -0.54 11.87 12.54
C PHE A 285 -1.03 10.72 11.67
N GLN A 286 -0.09 9.88 11.28
CA GLN A 286 -0.32 8.58 10.68
C GLN A 286 0.50 7.53 11.42
N ALA A 287 -0.15 6.44 11.82
CA ALA A 287 0.51 5.24 12.33
C ALA A 287 0.23 4.07 11.38
N GLY A 288 1.22 3.18 11.22
CA GLY A 288 1.06 1.94 10.45
C GLY A 288 0.23 0.89 11.20
N ALA A 289 -0.09 -0.21 10.52
CA ALA A 289 -0.86 -1.33 11.08
C ALA A 289 -0.04 -2.25 12.02
N GLY A 290 1.26 -2.03 12.19
CA GLY A 290 2.11 -2.90 13.02
C GLY A 290 1.97 -2.66 14.51
N GLY A 291 2.18 -3.71 15.33
CA GLY A 291 1.99 -3.64 16.79
C GLY A 291 2.78 -2.53 17.50
N THR A 292 3.99 -2.19 17.05
CA THR A 292 4.78 -1.05 17.54
C THR A 292 4.09 0.28 17.20
N SER A 293 3.64 0.45 15.96
CA SER A 293 2.93 1.66 15.52
C SER A 293 1.62 1.87 16.28
N LEU A 294 0.88 0.78 16.58
CA LEU A 294 -0.33 0.84 17.39
C LEU A 294 -0.01 1.26 18.83
N SER A 295 1.09 0.77 19.40
CA SER A 295 1.54 1.17 20.74
C SER A 295 1.91 2.65 20.80
N ILE A 296 2.53 3.22 19.77
CA ILE A 296 2.82 4.66 19.68
C ILE A 296 1.51 5.46 19.72
N GLY A 297 0.46 5.00 19.02
CA GLY A 297 -0.86 5.63 19.08
C GLY A 297 -1.45 5.68 20.49
N ILE A 298 -1.20 4.66 21.32
CA ILE A 298 -1.63 4.63 22.73
C ILE A 298 -0.85 5.69 23.53
N PHE A 299 0.47 5.76 23.40
CA PHE A 299 1.27 6.79 24.06
C PHE A 299 0.88 8.21 23.61
N PHE A 300 0.57 8.42 22.34
CA PHE A 300 0.01 9.70 21.87
C PHE A 300 -1.32 10.01 22.55
N ALA A 301 -2.21 9.02 22.72
CA ALA A 301 -3.48 9.21 23.42
C ALA A 301 -3.27 9.64 24.87
N ASP A 302 -2.27 9.06 25.57
CA ASP A 302 -1.96 9.41 26.95
C ASP A 302 -1.44 10.85 27.07
N ILE A 303 -0.53 11.27 26.18
CA ILE A 303 -0.05 12.67 26.10
C ILE A 303 -1.22 13.63 25.85
N LEU A 304 -2.11 13.30 24.91
CA LEU A 304 -3.26 14.13 24.57
C LEU A 304 -4.24 14.27 25.76
N ARG A 305 -4.48 13.17 26.52
CA ARG A 305 -5.32 13.21 27.73
C ARG A 305 -4.71 14.09 28.82
N GLU A 306 -3.42 13.91 29.10
CA GLU A 306 -2.71 14.66 30.12
C GLU A 306 -2.74 16.16 29.84
N ARG A 307 -2.49 16.55 28.60
CA ARG A 307 -2.42 17.95 28.17
C ARG A 307 -3.78 18.55 27.80
N ARG A 308 -4.84 17.74 27.73
CA ARG A 308 -6.17 18.13 27.24
C ARG A 308 -6.14 18.68 25.83
N TRP A 309 -5.26 18.13 25.00
CA TRP A 309 -5.11 18.44 23.58
C TRP A 309 -5.86 17.44 22.71
N LYS A 310 -6.05 17.82 21.43
CA LYS A 310 -6.66 16.98 20.41
C LYS A 310 -5.80 16.96 19.17
N ALA A 311 -5.73 15.81 18.51
CA ALA A 311 -5.25 15.76 17.14
C ALA A 311 -6.36 16.19 16.19
N ARG A 312 -6.03 17.02 15.20
CA ARG A 312 -6.99 17.48 14.18
C ARG A 312 -7.50 16.32 13.33
N PHE A 313 -6.61 15.45 12.88
CA PHE A 313 -6.98 14.20 12.23
C PHE A 313 -5.89 13.16 12.38
N ALA A 314 -6.32 11.91 12.34
CA ALA A 314 -5.46 10.77 12.08
C ALA A 314 -5.83 10.16 10.73
N ARG A 315 -4.86 9.63 10.01
CA ARG A 315 -5.09 9.05 8.69
C ARG A 315 -4.31 7.76 8.46
N GLY A 316 -4.63 7.09 7.35
CA GLY A 316 -3.99 5.84 6.93
C GLY A 316 -4.98 4.70 7.01
N GLY A 317 -4.74 3.73 7.88
CA GLY A 317 -5.69 2.66 8.16
C GLY A 317 -6.28 2.81 9.56
N SER A 318 -7.54 2.45 9.72
CA SER A 318 -8.24 2.51 11.00
C SER A 318 -8.27 1.16 11.72
N ASN A 319 -8.35 1.23 13.04
CA ASN A 319 -8.45 0.09 13.94
C ASN A 319 -9.15 0.49 15.24
N LYS A 320 -9.48 -0.48 16.10
CA LYS A 320 -10.18 -0.27 17.37
C LYS A 320 -9.52 0.80 18.28
N TYR A 321 -8.19 0.92 18.28
CA TYR A 321 -7.48 1.90 19.11
C TYR A 321 -7.68 3.32 18.59
N LEU A 322 -7.60 3.52 17.28
CA LEU A 322 -7.84 4.82 16.67
C LEU A 322 -9.32 5.21 16.76
N VAL A 323 -10.24 4.26 16.58
CA VAL A 323 -11.68 4.47 16.80
C VAL A 323 -11.95 4.92 18.24
N LYS A 324 -11.31 4.28 19.23
CA LYS A 324 -11.42 4.70 20.63
C LYS A 324 -10.94 6.14 20.85
N MET A 325 -9.82 6.55 20.24
CA MET A 325 -9.36 7.94 20.31
C MET A 325 -10.37 8.92 19.72
N LEU A 326 -11.03 8.55 18.61
CA LEU A 326 -12.10 9.36 18.01
C LEU A 326 -13.32 9.48 18.93
N GLU A 327 -13.76 8.38 19.53
CA GLU A 327 -14.93 8.32 20.43
C GLU A 327 -14.67 9.08 21.74
N GLU A 328 -13.42 9.04 22.26
CA GLU A 328 -12.99 9.84 23.42
C GLU A 328 -12.77 11.32 23.07
N GLY A 329 -12.79 11.70 21.80
CA GLY A 329 -12.57 13.08 21.35
C GLY A 329 -11.12 13.53 21.37
N LEU A 330 -10.16 12.60 21.46
CA LEU A 330 -8.72 12.87 21.36
C LEU A 330 -8.27 13.09 19.90
N VAL A 331 -9.03 12.60 18.94
CA VAL A 331 -8.88 12.83 17.52
C VAL A 331 -10.19 13.42 16.99
N GLU A 332 -10.12 14.48 16.22
CA GLU A 332 -11.34 15.11 15.68
C GLU A 332 -11.91 14.35 14.49
N TYR A 333 -11.04 13.84 13.60
CA TYR A 333 -11.43 13.11 12.39
C TYR A 333 -10.50 11.94 12.08
N ILE A 334 -11.05 10.85 11.58
CA ILE A 334 -10.30 9.78 10.92
C ILE A 334 -10.52 9.87 9.42
N LEU A 335 -9.40 9.93 8.67
CA LEU A 335 -9.36 9.91 7.22
C LEU A 335 -8.82 8.55 6.77
N ASP A 336 -9.73 7.59 6.58
CA ASP A 336 -9.41 6.18 6.42
C ASP A 336 -9.20 5.78 4.96
N GLY A 337 -8.06 5.18 4.66
CA GLY A 337 -7.77 4.57 3.35
C GLY A 337 -8.02 3.06 3.32
N GLN A 338 -8.00 2.41 4.49
CA GLN A 338 -8.23 0.98 4.65
C GLN A 338 -8.55 0.63 6.10
N THR A 339 -9.63 -0.08 6.32
CA THR A 339 -9.99 -0.55 7.66
C THR A 339 -9.26 -1.86 7.97
N PHE A 340 -8.73 -1.98 9.20
CA PHE A 340 -7.95 -3.14 9.65
C PHE A 340 -8.68 -4.04 10.63
N ASP A 341 -9.86 -3.65 11.09
CA ASP A 341 -10.73 -4.45 11.94
C ASP A 341 -12.21 -4.02 11.84
N LEU A 342 -13.09 -4.79 12.48
CA LEU A 342 -14.53 -4.56 12.40
C LEU A 342 -14.99 -3.32 13.19
N ASP A 343 -14.24 -2.87 14.20
CA ASP A 343 -14.50 -1.62 14.89
C ASP A 343 -14.32 -0.41 13.96
N GLY A 344 -13.29 -0.45 13.11
CA GLY A 344 -13.09 0.54 12.06
C GLY A 344 -14.26 0.58 11.07
N VAL A 345 -14.75 -0.58 10.62
CA VAL A 345 -15.91 -0.69 9.72
C VAL A 345 -17.16 -0.09 10.37
N ARG A 346 -17.45 -0.50 11.62
CA ARG A 346 -18.56 0.04 12.42
C ARG A 346 -18.46 1.57 12.54
N SER A 347 -17.30 2.06 12.93
CA SER A 347 -17.08 3.48 13.13
C SER A 347 -17.26 4.29 11.85
N MET A 348 -16.75 3.79 10.71
CA MET A 348 -16.94 4.47 9.41
C MET A 348 -18.40 4.50 8.98
N ARG A 349 -19.18 3.46 9.27
CA ARG A 349 -20.60 3.41 8.98
C ARG A 349 -21.41 4.38 9.85
N ASP A 350 -21.10 4.45 11.16
CA ASP A 350 -21.97 5.04 12.17
C ASP A 350 -21.52 6.45 12.63
N ASN A 351 -20.25 6.84 12.42
CA ASN A 351 -19.68 8.09 12.89
C ASN A 351 -19.28 9.02 11.73
N PRO A 352 -19.94 10.16 11.52
CA PRO A 352 -19.65 11.07 10.41
C PRO A 352 -18.27 11.72 10.48
N ARG A 353 -17.56 11.62 11.59
CA ARG A 353 -16.17 12.09 11.74
C ARG A 353 -15.14 11.02 11.32
N HIS A 354 -15.60 9.84 10.94
CA HIS A 354 -14.79 8.79 10.34
C HIS A 354 -15.17 8.65 8.88
N THR A 355 -14.35 9.17 7.98
CA THR A 355 -14.64 9.19 6.54
C THR A 355 -13.61 8.39 5.75
N TRP A 356 -14.08 7.78 4.66
CA TRP A 356 -13.20 7.10 3.72
C TRP A 356 -12.42 8.08 2.85
N THR A 357 -11.26 7.66 2.40
CA THR A 357 -10.44 8.36 1.40
C THR A 357 -10.05 7.41 0.28
N SER A 358 -9.72 7.98 -0.87
CA SER A 358 -9.14 7.23 -1.99
C SER A 358 -7.66 7.60 -2.15
N PRO A 359 -6.87 6.82 -2.91
CA PRO A 359 -5.53 7.23 -3.29
C PRO A 359 -5.48 8.60 -3.99
N PHE A 360 -6.54 9.00 -4.69
CA PHE A 360 -6.65 10.34 -5.28
C PHE A 360 -6.55 11.45 -4.25
N THR A 361 -7.30 11.36 -3.15
CA THR A 361 -7.30 12.39 -2.10
C THR A 361 -6.13 12.22 -1.12
N SER A 362 -5.66 10.99 -0.93
CA SER A 362 -4.64 10.67 0.06
C SER A 362 -3.20 10.74 -0.46
N TYR A 363 -2.98 10.36 -1.73
CA TYR A 363 -1.65 10.01 -2.23
C TYR A 363 -1.30 10.59 -3.60
N ASN A 364 -2.19 11.38 -4.22
CA ASN A 364 -1.94 11.90 -5.56
C ASN A 364 -0.72 12.83 -5.58
N TYR A 365 0.42 12.29 -6.03
CA TYR A 365 1.70 13.00 -6.04
C TYR A 365 1.72 14.16 -7.05
N HIS A 366 1.07 13.98 -8.20
CA HIS A 366 0.98 15.00 -9.25
C HIS A 366 -0.25 15.92 -9.11
N GLY A 367 -1.05 15.74 -8.04
CA GLY A 367 -2.13 16.65 -7.70
C GLY A 367 -1.61 17.92 -7.02
N LYS A 368 -2.49 18.93 -6.89
CA LYS A 368 -2.16 20.18 -6.19
C LYS A 368 -1.85 19.96 -4.70
N GLY A 369 -2.43 18.94 -4.09
CA GLY A 369 -2.21 18.54 -2.71
C GLY A 369 -2.89 17.22 -2.40
N ASN A 370 -2.49 16.61 -1.31
CA ASN A 370 -3.08 15.36 -0.79
C ASN A 370 -2.97 15.33 0.73
N PHE A 371 -3.73 14.44 1.38
CA PHE A 371 -3.71 14.36 2.85
C PHE A 371 -2.37 13.90 3.42
N SER A 372 -1.58 13.09 2.71
CA SER A 372 -0.27 12.64 3.20
C SER A 372 0.72 13.79 3.40
N SER A 373 0.70 14.79 2.51
CA SER A 373 1.57 15.97 2.62
C SER A 373 1.14 16.96 3.72
N MET A 374 -0.01 16.73 4.36
CA MET A 374 -0.53 17.56 5.45
C MET A 374 -0.34 16.92 6.84
N VAL A 375 0.28 15.75 6.90
CA VAL A 375 0.51 15.02 8.16
C VAL A 375 1.74 15.57 8.87
N ASP A 376 1.62 15.88 10.16
CA ASP A 376 2.74 16.37 10.97
C ASP A 376 3.68 15.24 11.37
N ILE A 377 3.16 14.10 11.81
CA ILE A 377 3.94 12.95 12.28
C ILE A 377 3.57 11.69 11.49
N VAL A 378 4.55 11.10 10.82
CA VAL A 378 4.42 9.86 10.07
C VAL A 378 5.25 8.77 10.73
N ILE A 379 4.58 7.68 11.15
CA ILE A 379 5.22 6.51 11.75
C ILE A 379 5.18 5.35 10.76
N LEU A 380 6.34 4.83 10.38
CA LEU A 380 6.47 3.75 9.40
C LEU A 380 7.47 2.69 9.88
N GLY A 381 7.27 1.44 9.45
CA GLY A 381 8.27 0.37 9.63
C GLY A 381 9.22 0.26 8.43
N ALA A 382 10.33 -0.43 8.62
CA ALA A 382 11.23 -0.85 7.55
C ALA A 382 11.85 -2.22 7.83
N THR A 383 12.25 -2.95 6.80
CA THR A 383 13.00 -4.21 6.94
C THR A 383 14.48 -3.93 7.16
N GLU A 384 15.02 -2.94 6.45
CA GLU A 384 16.39 -2.45 6.57
C GLU A 384 16.42 -0.94 6.40
N VAL A 385 17.42 -0.31 6.99
CA VAL A 385 17.82 1.07 6.70
C VAL A 385 19.33 1.10 6.50
N ASP A 386 19.86 2.11 5.79
CA ASP A 386 21.31 2.27 5.68
C ASP A 386 21.81 3.53 6.36
N VAL A 387 23.13 3.69 6.38
CA VAL A 387 23.83 4.84 7.00
C VAL A 387 23.46 6.18 6.36
N ASN A 388 22.87 6.17 5.18
CA ASN A 388 22.31 7.34 4.49
C ASN A 388 20.80 7.53 4.73
N PHE A 389 20.23 6.79 5.68
CA PHE A 389 18.79 6.76 5.98
C PHE A 389 17.90 6.20 4.86
N ASN A 390 18.45 5.64 3.79
CA ASN A 390 17.64 4.92 2.82
C ASN A 390 16.94 3.74 3.47
N ALA A 391 15.75 3.39 3.00
CA ALA A 391 14.97 2.30 3.59
C ALA A 391 14.50 1.28 2.56
N ASN A 392 14.50 0.03 3.00
CA ASN A 392 13.91 -1.13 2.35
C ASN A 392 12.66 -1.57 3.10
N VAL A 393 11.58 -1.84 2.36
CA VAL A 393 10.34 -2.40 2.93
C VAL A 393 9.79 -3.55 2.10
N VAL A 394 10.38 -3.86 0.95
CA VAL A 394 9.80 -4.80 -0.03
C VAL A 394 10.54 -6.13 -0.12
N THR A 395 11.78 -6.20 0.35
CA THR A 395 12.53 -7.46 0.40
C THR A 395 12.98 -7.79 1.81
N HIS A 396 13.16 -9.08 2.06
CA HIS A 396 13.90 -9.58 3.22
C HIS A 396 15.40 -9.31 3.05
N SER A 397 16.18 -9.52 4.11
CA SER A 397 17.64 -9.39 4.10
C SER A 397 18.36 -10.46 3.26
N ASP A 398 17.68 -11.53 2.91
CA ASP A 398 18.14 -12.58 1.99
C ASP A 398 17.81 -12.28 0.51
N GLY A 399 17.13 -11.16 0.24
CA GLY A 399 16.77 -10.68 -1.09
C GLY A 399 15.42 -11.15 -1.62
N TYR A 400 14.74 -12.07 -0.94
CA TYR A 400 13.39 -12.48 -1.35
C TYR A 400 12.37 -11.37 -1.16
N LEU A 401 11.44 -11.25 -2.10
CA LEU A 401 10.29 -10.35 -1.97
C LEU A 401 9.46 -10.72 -0.75
N LEU A 402 9.18 -9.72 0.08
CA LEU A 402 8.39 -9.84 1.30
C LEU A 402 6.93 -9.47 1.06
N HIS A 403 6.69 -8.29 0.52
CA HIS A 403 5.36 -7.75 0.21
C HIS A 403 5.45 -6.53 -0.71
N GLY A 404 4.32 -5.85 -0.93
CA GLY A 404 4.28 -4.62 -1.70
C GLY A 404 4.64 -3.37 -0.88
N ILE A 405 4.73 -2.24 -1.57
CA ILE A 405 5.09 -0.94 -0.99
C ILE A 405 3.95 -0.40 -0.10
N GLY A 406 2.70 -0.69 -0.45
CA GLY A 406 1.54 -0.09 0.23
C GLY A 406 1.48 1.43 0.05
N GLY A 407 1.02 2.14 1.07
CA GLY A 407 1.04 3.61 1.11
C GLY A 407 2.37 4.20 1.59
N TRP A 408 3.38 3.38 1.84
CA TRP A 408 4.61 3.74 2.54
C TRP A 408 5.34 4.92 1.87
N GLN A 409 5.69 4.79 0.59
CA GLN A 409 6.36 5.89 -0.15
C GLN A 409 5.54 7.18 -0.20
N ASN A 410 4.21 7.06 -0.31
CA ASN A 410 3.33 8.23 -0.42
C ASN A 410 3.30 9.06 0.86
N THR A 411 3.57 8.45 2.01
CA THR A 411 3.54 9.12 3.31
C THR A 411 4.88 9.74 3.70
N LEU A 412 5.95 9.45 2.98
CA LEU A 412 7.26 10.09 3.19
C LEU A 412 7.25 11.62 3.00
N PHE A 413 6.17 12.17 2.43
CA PHE A 413 6.00 13.61 2.22
C PHE A 413 5.32 14.32 3.41
N GLY A 414 5.09 13.64 4.52
CA GLY A 414 4.70 14.26 5.78
C GLY A 414 5.82 15.13 6.37
N LYS A 415 5.48 15.96 7.34
CA LYS A 415 6.41 16.94 7.92
C LYS A 415 7.57 16.31 8.67
N THR A 416 7.32 15.20 9.38
CA THR A 416 8.36 14.44 10.09
C THR A 416 8.10 12.94 9.98
N VAL A 417 9.05 12.22 9.40
CA VAL A 417 8.98 10.78 9.16
C VAL A 417 9.89 10.04 10.15
N ILE A 418 9.29 9.15 10.94
CA ILE A 418 9.96 8.40 12.00
C ILE A 418 9.84 6.90 11.71
N LEU A 419 10.96 6.20 11.74
CA LEU A 419 11.04 4.75 11.59
C LEU A 419 11.38 4.08 12.93
N PRO A 420 10.40 3.63 13.73
CA PRO A 420 10.64 2.77 14.88
C PRO A 420 10.93 1.35 14.40
N ILE A 421 12.19 0.95 14.42
CA ILE A 421 12.67 -0.34 13.95
C ILE A 421 13.59 -0.97 14.99
N PRO A 422 13.56 -2.31 15.21
CA PRO A 422 14.52 -2.94 16.08
C PRO A 422 15.94 -2.81 15.49
N LEU A 423 16.95 -2.76 16.34
CA LEU A 423 18.33 -2.67 15.91
C LEU A 423 18.77 -3.93 15.14
N PHE A 424 18.18 -5.08 15.51
CA PHE A 424 18.40 -6.36 14.80
C PHE A 424 17.14 -7.25 14.87
N ARG A 425 17.01 -8.17 13.91
CA ARG A 425 15.98 -9.22 13.87
C ARG A 425 16.68 -10.57 13.71
N ASP A 426 16.34 -11.55 14.57
CA ASP A 426 16.92 -12.90 14.52
C ASP A 426 18.47 -12.89 14.38
N ARG A 427 19.13 -11.98 15.11
CA ARG A 427 20.56 -11.70 15.07
C ARG A 427 21.08 -11.15 13.72
N ILE A 428 20.23 -10.56 12.91
CA ILE A 428 20.61 -9.87 11.68
C ILE A 428 20.48 -8.35 11.93
N PRO A 429 21.57 -7.56 11.83
CA PRO A 429 21.51 -6.10 11.93
C PRO A 429 20.52 -5.51 10.92
N VAL A 430 19.70 -4.55 11.35
CA VAL A 430 18.74 -3.86 10.48
C VAL A 430 19.36 -2.62 9.83
N ILE A 431 20.37 -2.02 10.49
CA ILE A 431 21.13 -0.90 9.93
C ILE A 431 22.31 -1.45 9.11
N ARG A 432 22.37 -1.08 7.83
CA ARG A 432 23.31 -1.59 6.83
C ARG A 432 24.24 -0.48 6.30
N ASP A 433 25.29 -0.84 5.57
CA ASP A 433 26.05 0.10 4.73
C ASP A 433 25.18 0.60 3.57
N GLU A 434 24.43 -0.33 2.96
CA GLU A 434 23.52 -0.09 1.87
C GLU A 434 22.34 -1.07 1.97
N VAL A 435 21.11 -0.58 1.77
CA VAL A 435 19.91 -1.43 1.77
C VAL A 435 19.91 -2.39 0.58
N THR A 436 19.40 -3.60 0.80
CA THR A 436 19.27 -4.63 -0.26
C THR A 436 18.43 -4.12 -1.43
N THR A 437 17.33 -3.46 -1.13
CA THR A 437 16.44 -2.85 -2.13
C THR A 437 16.07 -1.45 -1.68
N LEU A 438 16.26 -0.46 -2.55
CA LEU A 438 15.87 0.92 -2.26
C LEU A 438 14.37 1.10 -2.50
N CYS A 439 13.63 1.37 -1.42
CA CYS A 439 12.21 1.69 -1.49
C CYS A 439 11.93 3.15 -1.11
N GLY A 440 12.69 3.70 -0.18
CA GLY A 440 12.57 5.09 0.27
C GLY A 440 13.91 5.80 0.33
N PRO A 441 14.09 6.90 -0.45
CA PRO A 441 15.28 7.74 -0.36
C PRO A 441 15.42 8.37 1.02
N GLY A 442 16.63 8.32 1.59
CA GLY A 442 16.93 8.76 2.95
C GLY A 442 16.74 10.25 3.18
N GLU A 443 16.73 11.05 2.13
CA GLU A 443 16.44 12.49 2.22
C GLU A 443 14.99 12.79 2.66
N LEU A 444 14.09 11.80 2.68
CA LEU A 444 12.71 11.91 3.16
C LEU A 444 12.49 11.21 4.51
N ILE A 445 13.52 10.64 5.14
CA ILE A 445 13.43 9.95 6.41
C ILE A 445 14.18 10.76 7.46
N ASP A 446 13.49 11.14 8.53
CA ASP A 446 13.99 12.13 9.48
C ASP A 446 14.60 11.50 10.72
N VAL A 447 14.00 10.43 11.24
CA VAL A 447 14.39 9.84 12.51
C VAL A 447 14.26 8.32 12.46
N ILE A 448 15.27 7.64 12.99
CA ILE A 448 15.26 6.19 13.22
C ILE A 448 15.30 5.98 14.73
N VAL A 449 14.31 5.26 15.26
CA VAL A 449 14.22 4.91 16.70
C VAL A 449 14.48 3.42 16.83
N THR A 450 15.48 3.06 17.65
CA THR A 450 15.78 1.68 18.01
C THR A 450 15.73 1.51 19.52
N GLU A 451 15.70 0.27 20.02
CA GLU A 451 15.80 -0.01 21.47
C GLU A 451 17.19 0.27 22.06
N ARG A 452 18.13 0.78 21.25
CA ARG A 452 19.50 1.14 21.65
C ARG A 452 19.82 2.61 21.44
N GLY A 453 18.92 3.38 20.86
CA GLY A 453 19.10 4.82 20.65
C GLY A 453 18.30 5.35 19.48
N ILE A 454 18.34 6.66 19.35
CA ILE A 454 17.60 7.43 18.35
C ILE A 454 18.59 8.15 17.44
N ALA A 455 18.55 7.86 16.14
CA ALA A 455 19.34 8.56 15.14
C ALA A 455 18.47 9.60 14.42
N ILE A 456 18.91 10.86 14.45
CA ILE A 456 18.29 11.96 13.74
C ILE A 456 19.08 12.17 12.46
N ASN A 457 18.38 12.25 11.31
CA ASN A 457 19.04 12.54 10.03
C ASN A 457 19.81 13.87 10.12
N PRO A 458 21.10 13.91 9.76
CA PRO A 458 21.93 15.11 9.90
C PRO A 458 21.37 16.36 9.20
N ARG A 459 20.54 16.21 8.17
CA ARG A 459 19.85 17.32 7.50
C ARG A 459 18.78 18.00 8.36
N ARG A 460 18.27 17.32 9.41
CA ARG A 460 17.25 17.84 10.34
C ARG A 460 17.90 18.58 11.52
N THR A 461 18.64 19.62 11.20
CA THR A 461 19.32 20.49 12.21
C THR A 461 18.34 21.09 13.21
N ASP A 462 17.10 21.32 12.79
CA ASP A 462 16.00 21.78 13.64
C ASP A 462 15.67 20.78 14.78
N LEU A 463 15.57 19.49 14.45
CA LEU A 463 15.32 18.43 15.42
C LEU A 463 16.55 18.18 16.31
N ILE A 464 17.75 18.16 15.72
CA ILE A 464 19.00 18.00 16.46
C ILE A 464 19.11 19.08 17.53
N GLU A 465 18.83 20.34 17.20
CA GLU A 465 18.90 21.45 18.16
C GLU A 465 17.90 21.29 19.31
N LYS A 466 16.65 20.91 19.00
CA LYS A 466 15.61 20.67 20.02
C LYS A 466 15.98 19.56 20.99
N MET A 467 16.63 18.50 20.48
CA MET A 467 16.96 17.30 21.28
C MET A 467 18.27 17.41 22.07
N LYS A 468 19.03 18.50 21.95
CA LYS A 468 20.30 18.68 22.71
C LYS A 468 20.17 18.57 24.22
N LYS A 469 19.00 18.89 24.78
CA LYS A 469 18.71 18.83 26.22
C LYS A 469 17.87 17.64 26.61
N SER A 470 17.56 16.77 25.68
CA SER A 470 16.79 15.55 25.91
C SER A 470 17.60 14.54 26.71
N ASN A 471 16.92 13.77 27.57
CA ASN A 471 17.50 12.60 28.24
C ASN A 471 17.38 11.32 27.37
N LEU A 472 16.75 11.39 26.23
CA LEU A 472 16.66 10.27 25.28
C LEU A 472 18.06 9.94 24.73
N PRO A 473 18.36 8.67 24.46
CA PRO A 473 19.67 8.23 23.96
C PRO A 473 19.87 8.61 22.50
N ILE A 474 20.13 9.90 22.23
CA ILE A 474 20.42 10.40 20.88
C ILE A 474 21.81 9.92 20.47
N ARG A 475 21.90 9.27 19.32
CA ARG A 475 23.13 8.68 18.76
C ARG A 475 23.21 8.91 17.27
N THR A 476 24.39 8.74 16.71
CA THR A 476 24.54 8.69 15.25
C THR A 476 24.09 7.33 14.69
N ILE A 477 23.71 7.30 13.43
CA ILE A 477 23.32 6.04 12.77
C ILE A 477 24.51 5.07 12.71
N ASP A 478 25.73 5.59 12.53
CA ASP A 478 26.97 4.81 12.50
C ASP A 478 27.27 4.14 13.85
N GLU A 479 27.04 4.83 14.97
CA GLU A 479 27.17 4.24 16.31
C GLU A 479 26.17 3.10 16.54
N LEU A 480 24.92 3.27 16.08
CA LEU A 480 23.91 2.22 16.16
C LEU A 480 24.25 1.02 15.29
N LYS A 481 24.74 1.26 14.07
CA LYS A 481 25.23 0.20 13.18
C LYS A 481 26.39 -0.57 13.81
N ALA A 482 27.40 0.13 14.31
CA ALA A 482 28.56 -0.49 14.93
C ALA A 482 28.17 -1.33 16.17
N GLU A 483 27.19 -0.88 16.97
CA GLU A 483 26.69 -1.69 18.09
C GLU A 483 25.97 -2.95 17.59
N ALA A 484 25.12 -2.84 16.56
CA ALA A 484 24.44 -4.01 15.98
C ALA A 484 25.44 -5.06 15.46
N GLU A 485 26.45 -4.61 14.73
CA GLU A 485 27.49 -5.50 14.19
C GLU A 485 28.37 -6.11 15.28
N LYS A 486 28.64 -5.38 16.35
CA LYS A 486 29.34 -5.92 17.53
C LYS A 486 28.56 -7.06 18.21
N ILE A 487 27.24 -6.97 18.24
CA ILE A 487 26.35 -7.98 18.87
C ILE A 487 26.10 -9.16 17.94
N CYS A 488 25.85 -8.92 16.69
CA CYS A 488 25.34 -9.90 15.74
C CYS A 488 26.39 -10.38 14.70
N GLY A 489 27.49 -9.64 14.54
CA GLY A 489 28.40 -9.77 13.40
C GLY A 489 27.94 -8.96 12.19
N VAL A 490 28.83 -8.81 11.22
CA VAL A 490 28.51 -8.20 9.92
C VAL A 490 27.62 -9.16 9.14
N PRO A 491 26.45 -8.73 8.65
CA PRO A 491 25.55 -9.61 7.93
C PRO A 491 26.09 -9.99 6.55
N GLU A 492 25.88 -11.23 6.18
CA GLU A 492 26.16 -11.67 4.82
C GLU A 492 25.26 -10.94 3.82
N LYS A 493 25.84 -10.59 2.67
CA LYS A 493 25.06 -10.02 1.56
C LYS A 493 24.36 -11.16 0.81
N PRO A 494 23.08 -10.97 0.41
CA PRO A 494 22.40 -11.96 -0.41
C PRO A 494 23.11 -12.14 -1.76
N LYS A 495 23.03 -13.33 -2.31
CA LYS A 495 23.62 -13.67 -3.60
C LYS A 495 22.57 -13.52 -4.69
N PHE A 496 22.90 -12.75 -5.71
CA PHE A 496 22.03 -12.49 -6.85
C PHE A 496 22.65 -12.89 -8.17
N SER A 497 21.81 -13.32 -9.11
CA SER A 497 22.20 -13.36 -10.52
C SER A 497 22.10 -11.96 -11.14
N ASP A 498 22.56 -11.83 -12.40
CA ASP A 498 22.40 -10.59 -13.15
C ASP A 498 20.96 -10.38 -13.69
N GLU A 499 20.07 -11.37 -13.53
CA GLU A 499 18.69 -11.30 -14.00
C GLU A 499 17.85 -10.40 -13.09
N VAL A 500 17.23 -9.37 -13.68
CA VAL A 500 16.19 -8.57 -13.02
C VAL A 500 14.86 -9.33 -13.08
N VAL A 501 14.20 -9.49 -11.94
CA VAL A 501 12.92 -10.21 -11.82
C VAL A 501 11.77 -9.32 -11.43
N ALA A 502 12.06 -8.17 -10.80
CA ALA A 502 11.07 -7.14 -10.50
C ALA A 502 11.71 -5.76 -10.43
N VAL A 503 10.88 -4.71 -10.42
CA VAL A 503 11.32 -3.33 -10.21
C VAL A 503 10.47 -2.63 -9.16
N VAL A 504 11.09 -1.67 -8.49
CA VAL A 504 10.43 -0.74 -7.56
C VAL A 504 10.19 0.58 -8.30
N LYS A 505 8.93 0.98 -8.42
CA LYS A 505 8.56 2.30 -8.94
C LYS A 505 8.54 3.33 -7.81
N TRP A 506 9.02 4.53 -8.11
CA TRP A 506 8.83 5.68 -7.25
C TRP A 506 7.40 6.25 -7.41
N VAL A 507 6.98 7.09 -6.48
CA VAL A 507 5.62 7.69 -6.48
C VAL A 507 5.27 8.49 -7.73
N ASP A 508 6.28 8.98 -8.45
CA ASP A 508 6.13 9.75 -9.70
C ASP A 508 6.07 8.87 -10.96
N GLY A 509 6.18 7.55 -10.80
CA GLY A 509 6.16 6.58 -11.91
C GLY A 509 7.54 6.20 -12.46
N THR A 510 8.63 6.83 -11.99
CA THR A 510 9.99 6.46 -12.41
C THR A 510 10.47 5.16 -11.75
N VAL A 511 11.47 4.49 -12.34
CA VAL A 511 12.03 3.26 -11.79
C VAL A 511 13.12 3.59 -10.78
N LEU A 512 12.84 3.32 -9.50
CA LEU A 512 13.74 3.63 -8.37
C LEU A 512 14.81 2.56 -8.19
N ASP A 513 14.44 1.28 -8.23
CA ASP A 513 15.38 0.18 -8.05
C ASP A 513 14.95 -1.08 -8.82
N SER A 514 15.88 -2.03 -8.95
CA SER A 514 15.67 -3.34 -9.54
C SER A 514 15.88 -4.45 -8.52
N ILE A 515 15.02 -5.45 -8.53
CA ILE A 515 15.13 -6.65 -7.72
C ILE A 515 15.69 -7.75 -8.62
N ARG A 516 16.80 -8.33 -8.20
CA ARG A 516 17.49 -9.39 -8.95
C ARG A 516 17.08 -10.76 -8.45
N ARG A 517 17.22 -11.77 -9.33
CA ARG A 517 16.94 -13.15 -8.97
C ARG A 517 17.88 -13.62 -7.86
N VAL A 518 17.30 -14.17 -6.80
CA VAL A 518 18.03 -14.77 -5.70
C VAL A 518 18.69 -16.07 -6.16
N ILE A 519 19.98 -16.27 -5.82
CA ILE A 519 20.69 -17.52 -6.01
C ILE A 519 20.69 -18.26 -4.67
N VAL A 520 20.11 -19.45 -4.66
CA VAL A 520 20.05 -20.33 -3.48
C VAL A 520 21.39 -21.05 -3.28
#